data_cc52cfa1ccf1e8d6de030b73e7fe80a8
#
_entry.id   cc52cfa1ccf1e8d6de030b73e7fe80a8
#
_cell.length_a   1.000
_cell.length_b   1.000
_cell.length_c   1.000
_cell.angle_alpha   90.00
_cell.angle_beta   90.00
_cell.angle_gamma   90.00
#
_symmetry.space_group_name_H-M   'P 1'
#
loop_
_entity.id
_entity.type
_entity.pdbx_description
1 polymer ?
#
loop_
_entity_poly.entity_id
_entity_poly.type
_entity_poly.pdbx_seq_one_letter_code
_entity_poly.pdbx_strand_id
1 'polypeptide(L)'
;MNSAPKLNTFQHLIGEHQTFLEAKRIAKQFSLSELPVLITGKIGTGKNHFAHAIHLESSRSNEPFISVNCSTHSEETLIHELFGPNGNTGVFQKAVRGTLFLDDVWRMPASVQAQLLKALDSDTEKPRMICASADRSVEHTFRQDLFYRLNILTLTLPELSERKSDIPLLTQHFLSNSGQQLLIDPSVFPVLEKHAFEGNVRELKNAADYMATVSSGGTIQPYDLPPYIRGTIDGKTSKKKAKLLTLMEKAEFLFILETIKVLNEKGEPASRRIISEHSKNTQNSLTPQQVRSRLDYLEKKDYVTKSRGRAGTKITFEGLSFIETLKNQMI
;
A
#
# COMPACT_ATOMS: atom_id res chain seq x y z
N MET A 1 -21.46 -14.21 9.37
CA MET A 1 -22.44 -13.33 8.69
C MET A 1 -21.72 -12.68 7.54
N ASN A 2 -21.87 -13.20 6.32
CA ASN A 2 -21.32 -12.60 5.12
C ASN A 2 -22.11 -11.32 4.82
N SER A 3 -21.51 -10.15 5.01
CA SER A 3 -22.07 -8.92 4.48
C SER A 3 -22.16 -9.08 2.96
N ALA A 4 -23.35 -8.97 2.41
CA ALA A 4 -23.56 -8.93 0.96
C ALA A 4 -22.58 -7.94 0.33
N PRO A 5 -21.91 -8.27 -0.78
CA PRO A 5 -21.02 -7.34 -1.44
C PRO A 5 -21.84 -6.09 -1.80
N LYS A 6 -21.37 -4.90 -1.36
CA LYS A 6 -21.96 -3.64 -1.77
C LYS A 6 -21.97 -3.64 -3.30
N LEU A 7 -23.16 -3.50 -3.89
CA LEU A 7 -23.38 -3.46 -5.34
C LEU A 7 -22.48 -2.39 -5.97
N ASN A 8 -21.43 -2.79 -6.64
CA ASN A 8 -20.44 -1.89 -7.25
C ASN A 8 -20.81 -1.67 -8.72
N THR A 9 -21.76 -0.80 -8.99
CA THR A 9 -22.01 -0.29 -10.36
C THR A 9 -20.93 0.70 -10.78
N PHE A 10 -20.90 1.12 -12.04
CA PHE A 10 -19.95 2.16 -12.48
C PHE A 10 -20.09 3.48 -11.73
N GLN A 11 -21.24 3.78 -11.13
CA GLN A 11 -21.43 4.98 -10.29
C GLN A 11 -20.58 4.94 -9.01
N HIS A 12 -20.28 3.75 -8.49
CA HIS A 12 -19.49 3.57 -7.29
C HIS A 12 -17.96 3.51 -7.56
N LEU A 13 -17.56 3.50 -8.83
CA LEU A 13 -16.16 3.57 -9.23
C LEU A 13 -15.67 5.03 -9.15
N ILE A 14 -14.84 5.33 -8.15
CA ILE A 14 -14.39 6.68 -7.82
C ILE A 14 -13.16 7.05 -8.64
N GLY A 15 -13.22 8.23 -9.26
CA GLY A 15 -12.17 8.81 -10.07
C GLY A 15 -12.76 9.73 -11.13
N GLU A 16 -12.09 10.86 -11.37
CA GLU A 16 -12.47 11.91 -12.32
C GLU A 16 -11.36 12.17 -13.36
N HIS A 17 -10.19 11.56 -13.18
CA HIS A 17 -9.12 11.69 -14.17
C HIS A 17 -9.53 11.12 -15.52
N GLN A 18 -9.16 11.78 -16.62
CA GLN A 18 -9.61 11.44 -17.96
C GLN A 18 -9.30 9.98 -18.37
N THR A 19 -8.12 9.45 -18.00
CA THR A 19 -7.75 8.06 -18.30
C THR A 19 -8.67 7.07 -17.60
N PHE A 20 -9.11 7.38 -16.37
CA PHE A 20 -10.02 6.55 -15.60
C PHE A 20 -11.45 6.63 -16.15
N LEU A 21 -11.91 7.83 -16.53
CA LEU A 21 -13.21 8.03 -17.14
C LEU A 21 -13.30 7.30 -18.48
N GLU A 22 -12.23 7.30 -19.27
CA GLU A 22 -12.17 6.54 -20.53
C GLU A 22 -12.24 5.03 -20.28
N ALA A 23 -11.52 4.50 -19.28
CA ALA A 23 -11.63 3.10 -18.89
C ALA A 23 -13.07 2.74 -18.45
N LYS A 24 -13.75 3.64 -17.70
CA LYS A 24 -15.17 3.47 -17.32
C LYS A 24 -16.08 3.46 -18.55
N ARG A 25 -15.85 4.36 -19.51
CA ARG A 25 -16.62 4.43 -20.76
C ARG A 25 -16.50 3.16 -21.57
N ILE A 26 -15.27 2.65 -21.75
CA ILE A 26 -15.01 1.40 -22.47
C ILE A 26 -15.66 0.21 -21.74
N ALA A 27 -15.48 0.12 -20.43
CA ALA A 27 -16.07 -0.95 -19.62
C ALA A 27 -17.60 -0.96 -19.71
N LYS A 28 -18.23 0.23 -19.74
CA LYS A 28 -19.68 0.36 -19.94
C LYS A 28 -20.13 -0.11 -21.33
N GLN A 29 -19.35 0.11 -22.38
CA GLN A 29 -19.64 -0.48 -23.69
C GLN A 29 -19.51 -2.00 -23.66
N PHE A 30 -18.49 -2.53 -22.96
CA PHE A 30 -18.28 -3.97 -22.82
C PHE A 30 -19.38 -4.65 -22.00
N SER A 31 -20.06 -3.95 -21.08
CA SER A 31 -21.18 -4.53 -20.33
C SER A 31 -22.35 -4.94 -21.21
N LEU A 32 -22.52 -4.28 -22.35
CA LEU A 32 -23.60 -4.57 -23.30
C LEU A 32 -23.34 -5.79 -24.21
N SER A 33 -22.13 -6.37 -24.14
CA SER A 33 -21.70 -7.50 -24.96
C SER A 33 -21.63 -8.78 -24.13
N GLU A 34 -21.89 -9.93 -24.74
CA GLU A 34 -21.71 -11.26 -24.15
C GLU A 34 -20.29 -11.82 -24.36
N LEU A 35 -19.44 -11.11 -25.13
CA LEU A 35 -18.08 -11.54 -25.41
C LEU A 35 -17.19 -11.54 -24.14
N PRO A 36 -16.19 -12.41 -24.09
CA PRO A 36 -15.19 -12.42 -23.02
C PRO A 36 -14.47 -11.08 -22.87
N VAL A 37 -14.28 -10.66 -21.62
CA VAL A 37 -13.57 -9.42 -21.26
C VAL A 37 -12.31 -9.77 -20.48
N LEU A 38 -11.16 -9.27 -20.94
CA LEU A 38 -9.89 -9.35 -20.23
C LEU A 38 -9.55 -7.98 -19.64
N ILE A 39 -9.49 -7.90 -18.30
CA ILE A 39 -9.13 -6.69 -17.55
C ILE A 39 -7.66 -6.77 -17.16
N THR A 40 -6.84 -5.87 -17.69
CA THR A 40 -5.41 -5.80 -17.36
C THR A 40 -5.10 -4.56 -16.52
N GLY A 41 -4.09 -4.63 -15.68
CA GLY A 41 -3.65 -3.51 -14.83
C GLY A 41 -2.91 -4.01 -13.60
N LYS A 42 -2.00 -3.20 -13.06
CA LYS A 42 -1.21 -3.58 -11.89
C LYS A 42 -2.07 -3.96 -10.68
N ILE A 43 -1.43 -4.57 -9.68
CA ILE A 43 -2.08 -4.92 -8.42
C ILE A 43 -2.69 -3.66 -7.78
N GLY A 44 -3.93 -3.77 -7.28
CA GLY A 44 -4.59 -2.68 -6.57
C GLY A 44 -5.22 -1.60 -7.44
N THR A 45 -5.26 -1.72 -8.77
CA THR A 45 -5.91 -0.75 -9.68
C THR A 45 -7.42 -0.79 -9.68
N GLY A 46 -8.04 -1.86 -9.13
CA GLY A 46 -9.50 -1.99 -9.01
C GLY A 46 -10.15 -2.97 -10.01
N LYS A 47 -9.40 -3.91 -10.61
CA LYS A 47 -9.91 -4.88 -11.60
C LYS A 47 -11.19 -5.60 -11.16
N ASN A 48 -11.24 -6.05 -9.90
CA ASN A 48 -12.41 -6.75 -9.36
C ASN A 48 -13.66 -5.86 -9.32
N HIS A 49 -13.49 -4.56 -8.99
CA HIS A 49 -14.60 -3.60 -9.00
C HIS A 49 -15.14 -3.36 -10.41
N PHE A 50 -14.25 -3.27 -11.41
CA PHE A 50 -14.65 -3.16 -12.81
C PHE A 50 -15.35 -4.43 -13.30
N ALA A 51 -14.88 -5.63 -12.93
CA ALA A 51 -15.54 -6.88 -13.27
C ALA A 51 -16.97 -6.94 -12.73
N HIS A 52 -17.15 -6.56 -11.45
CA HIS A 52 -18.49 -6.45 -10.85
C HIS A 52 -19.36 -5.41 -11.56
N ALA A 53 -18.82 -4.22 -11.88
CA ALA A 53 -19.59 -3.18 -12.57
C ALA A 53 -20.03 -3.62 -13.97
N ILE A 54 -19.16 -4.30 -14.73
CA ILE A 54 -19.48 -4.87 -16.04
C ILE A 54 -20.61 -5.90 -15.93
N HIS A 55 -20.58 -6.76 -14.91
CA HIS A 55 -21.66 -7.72 -14.68
C HIS A 55 -22.98 -7.05 -14.32
N LEU A 56 -22.97 -6.12 -13.34
CA LEU A 56 -24.16 -5.47 -12.82
C LEU A 56 -24.87 -4.56 -13.84
N GLU A 57 -24.18 -4.07 -14.86
CA GLU A 57 -24.77 -3.28 -15.96
C GLU A 57 -24.94 -4.12 -17.24
N SER A 58 -24.86 -5.45 -17.16
CA SER A 58 -25.09 -6.35 -18.29
C SER A 58 -26.51 -6.92 -18.29
N SER A 59 -26.84 -7.65 -19.38
CA SER A 59 -28.07 -8.45 -19.51
C SER A 59 -28.18 -9.53 -18.40
N ARG A 60 -27.06 -9.92 -17.78
CA ARG A 60 -26.98 -10.94 -16.73
C ARG A 60 -26.92 -10.38 -15.31
N SER A 61 -27.27 -9.11 -15.11
CA SER A 61 -27.15 -8.42 -13.81
C SER A 61 -27.90 -9.08 -12.65
N ASN A 62 -28.97 -9.83 -12.94
CA ASN A 62 -29.75 -10.57 -11.93
C ASN A 62 -29.28 -12.01 -11.74
N GLU A 63 -28.32 -12.46 -12.52
CA GLU A 63 -27.79 -13.82 -12.51
C GLU A 63 -26.54 -13.92 -11.63
N PRO A 64 -26.05 -15.12 -11.27
CA PRO A 64 -24.88 -15.26 -10.40
C PRO A 64 -23.61 -14.63 -10.99
N PHE A 65 -22.85 -13.91 -10.13
CA PHE A 65 -21.47 -13.53 -10.37
C PHE A 65 -20.58 -14.40 -9.48
N ILE A 66 -19.82 -15.32 -10.08
CA ILE A 66 -18.95 -16.23 -9.35
C ILE A 66 -17.49 -15.87 -9.66
N SER A 67 -16.72 -15.62 -8.60
CA SER A 67 -15.31 -15.22 -8.68
C SER A 67 -14.40 -16.34 -8.21
N VAL A 68 -13.39 -16.69 -9.01
CA VAL A 68 -12.34 -17.64 -8.68
C VAL A 68 -10.97 -16.97 -8.88
N ASN A 69 -10.10 -17.07 -7.89
CA ASN A 69 -8.73 -16.58 -7.99
C ASN A 69 -7.79 -17.74 -8.37
N CYS A 70 -7.17 -17.65 -9.55
CA CYS A 70 -6.33 -18.72 -10.10
C CYS A 70 -4.96 -18.86 -9.42
N SER A 71 -4.57 -17.90 -8.56
CA SER A 71 -3.26 -17.89 -7.89
C SER A 71 -3.26 -18.45 -6.47
N THR A 72 -4.45 -18.64 -5.86
CA THR A 72 -4.57 -18.98 -4.44
C THR A 72 -4.78 -20.46 -4.15
N HIS A 73 -5.06 -21.27 -5.17
CA HIS A 73 -5.39 -22.68 -5.04
C HIS A 73 -4.31 -23.58 -5.67
N SER A 74 -4.17 -24.79 -5.13
CA SER A 74 -3.40 -25.83 -5.82
C SER A 74 -4.12 -26.24 -7.11
N GLU A 75 -3.38 -26.85 -8.03
CA GLU A 75 -3.92 -27.34 -9.31
C GLU A 75 -5.17 -28.21 -9.13
N GLU A 76 -5.09 -29.20 -8.26
CA GLU A 76 -6.19 -30.12 -7.97
C GLU A 76 -7.41 -29.40 -7.38
N THR A 77 -7.18 -28.48 -6.44
CA THR A 77 -8.25 -27.69 -5.81
C THR A 77 -8.94 -26.80 -6.83
N LEU A 78 -8.17 -26.17 -7.73
CA LEU A 78 -8.71 -25.29 -8.76
C LEU A 78 -9.54 -26.05 -9.80
N ILE A 79 -9.08 -27.26 -10.21
CA ILE A 79 -9.84 -28.19 -11.07
C ILE A 79 -11.16 -28.55 -10.40
N HIS A 80 -11.09 -28.94 -9.14
CA HIS A 80 -12.27 -29.37 -8.40
C HIS A 80 -13.27 -28.23 -8.17
N GLU A 81 -12.79 -27.02 -7.90
CA GLU A 81 -13.63 -25.83 -7.75
C GLU A 81 -14.30 -25.45 -9.08
N LEU A 82 -13.52 -25.37 -10.17
CA LEU A 82 -14.05 -24.95 -11.46
C LEU A 82 -15.00 -25.98 -12.07
N PHE A 83 -14.65 -27.26 -12.04
CA PHE A 83 -15.37 -28.29 -12.79
C PHE A 83 -16.07 -29.32 -11.90
N GLY A 84 -15.74 -29.39 -10.61
CA GLY A 84 -16.24 -30.41 -9.67
C GLY A 84 -15.60 -31.78 -9.87
N PRO A 85 -15.88 -32.74 -8.96
CA PRO A 85 -15.26 -34.08 -8.96
C PRO A 85 -15.56 -34.90 -10.23
N ASN A 86 -16.71 -34.65 -10.87
CA ASN A 86 -17.17 -35.37 -12.08
C ASN A 86 -17.24 -34.47 -13.32
N GLY A 87 -16.62 -33.26 -13.27
CA GLY A 87 -16.62 -32.33 -14.41
C GLY A 87 -17.91 -31.51 -14.63
N ASN A 88 -18.98 -31.74 -13.87
CA ASN A 88 -20.30 -31.16 -14.13
C ASN A 88 -20.95 -30.43 -12.94
N THR A 89 -20.27 -30.29 -11.79
CA THR A 89 -20.85 -29.70 -10.57
C THR A 89 -20.08 -28.51 -10.02
N GLY A 90 -19.05 -28.06 -10.75
CA GLY A 90 -18.19 -26.95 -10.37
C GLY A 90 -18.83 -25.58 -10.60
N VAL A 91 -18.07 -24.53 -10.26
CA VAL A 91 -18.54 -23.17 -10.41
C VAL A 91 -18.75 -22.75 -11.87
N PHE A 92 -18.06 -23.39 -12.83
CA PHE A 92 -18.29 -23.16 -14.27
C PHE A 92 -19.75 -23.44 -14.62
N GLN A 93 -20.30 -24.57 -14.19
CA GLN A 93 -21.70 -24.92 -14.43
C GLN A 93 -22.68 -24.05 -13.64
N LYS A 94 -22.35 -23.72 -12.41
CA LYS A 94 -23.17 -22.83 -11.57
C LYS A 94 -23.29 -21.41 -12.14
N ALA A 95 -22.28 -20.97 -12.90
CA ALA A 95 -22.23 -19.64 -13.51
C ALA A 95 -22.86 -19.58 -14.91
N VAL A 96 -23.36 -20.66 -15.50
CA VAL A 96 -23.78 -20.76 -16.90
C VAL A 96 -24.73 -19.64 -17.32
N ARG A 97 -25.71 -19.29 -16.52
CA ARG A 97 -26.62 -18.16 -16.80
C ARG A 97 -26.03 -16.81 -16.42
N GLY A 98 -24.99 -16.80 -15.59
CA GLY A 98 -24.36 -15.63 -15.01
C GLY A 98 -23.00 -15.30 -15.61
N THR A 99 -22.10 -14.85 -14.75
CA THR A 99 -20.74 -14.47 -15.10
C THR A 99 -19.74 -15.23 -14.24
N LEU A 100 -18.75 -15.84 -14.89
CA LEU A 100 -17.57 -16.40 -14.23
C LEU A 100 -16.42 -15.40 -14.33
N PHE A 101 -15.97 -14.92 -13.20
CA PHE A 101 -14.82 -14.03 -13.08
C PHE A 101 -13.57 -14.80 -12.64
N LEU A 102 -12.53 -14.82 -13.49
CA LEU A 102 -11.25 -15.45 -13.23
C LEU A 102 -10.19 -14.39 -12.90
N ASP A 103 -9.81 -14.25 -11.64
CA ASP A 103 -8.75 -13.32 -11.22
C ASP A 103 -7.38 -14.01 -11.33
N ASP A 104 -6.33 -13.23 -11.68
CA ASP A 104 -4.98 -13.70 -11.93
C ASP A 104 -4.90 -14.86 -12.95
N VAL A 105 -5.66 -14.76 -14.04
CA VAL A 105 -5.87 -15.83 -15.03
C VAL A 105 -4.57 -16.39 -15.61
N TRP A 106 -3.51 -15.58 -15.79
CA TRP A 106 -2.22 -16.05 -16.30
C TRP A 106 -1.47 -17.00 -15.36
N ARG A 107 -1.88 -17.08 -14.09
CA ARG A 107 -1.33 -18.02 -13.10
C ARG A 107 -2.03 -19.39 -13.08
N MET A 108 -2.99 -19.58 -13.97
CA MET A 108 -3.71 -20.84 -14.09
C MET A 108 -2.78 -21.97 -14.54
N PRO A 109 -2.73 -23.14 -13.83
CA PRO A 109 -1.95 -24.30 -14.23
C PRO A 109 -2.36 -24.85 -15.59
N ALA A 110 -1.41 -25.46 -16.32
CA ALA A 110 -1.62 -25.92 -17.69
C ALA A 110 -2.76 -26.96 -17.85
N SER A 111 -2.93 -27.86 -16.87
CA SER A 111 -4.04 -28.83 -16.88
C SER A 111 -5.42 -28.16 -16.75
N VAL A 112 -5.50 -27.12 -15.90
CA VAL A 112 -6.72 -26.33 -15.73
C VAL A 112 -7.03 -25.55 -17.00
N GLN A 113 -6.00 -24.97 -17.66
CA GLN A 113 -6.15 -24.31 -18.97
C GLN A 113 -6.73 -25.25 -20.02
N ALA A 114 -6.24 -26.49 -20.09
CA ALA A 114 -6.73 -27.49 -21.02
C ALA A 114 -8.20 -27.88 -20.77
N GLN A 115 -8.60 -28.02 -19.50
CA GLN A 115 -9.98 -28.32 -19.13
C GLN A 115 -10.91 -27.13 -19.40
N LEU A 116 -10.47 -25.89 -19.12
CA LEU A 116 -11.23 -24.69 -19.40
C LEU A 116 -11.46 -24.53 -20.90
N LEU A 117 -10.41 -24.75 -21.71
CA LEU A 117 -10.54 -24.73 -23.17
C LEU A 117 -11.58 -25.74 -23.65
N LYS A 118 -11.50 -27.00 -23.17
CA LYS A 118 -12.48 -28.03 -23.51
C LYS A 118 -13.91 -27.64 -23.10
N ALA A 119 -14.09 -27.03 -21.93
CA ALA A 119 -15.39 -26.56 -21.47
C ALA A 119 -15.93 -25.39 -22.33
N LEU A 120 -15.04 -24.49 -22.79
CA LEU A 120 -15.39 -23.41 -23.70
C LEU A 120 -15.64 -23.86 -25.14
N ASP A 121 -15.13 -25.03 -25.55
CA ASP A 121 -15.36 -25.62 -26.89
C ASP A 121 -16.61 -26.50 -26.98
N SER A 122 -17.14 -26.92 -25.83
CA SER A 122 -18.36 -27.76 -25.82
C SER A 122 -19.58 -27.01 -26.40
N ASP A 123 -20.56 -27.75 -26.94
CA ASP A 123 -21.81 -27.18 -27.44
C ASP A 123 -22.81 -26.82 -26.33
N THR A 124 -22.41 -26.95 -25.07
CA THR A 124 -23.26 -26.59 -23.91
C THR A 124 -23.31 -25.10 -23.67
N GLU A 125 -24.35 -24.63 -22.96
CA GLU A 125 -24.40 -23.27 -22.47
C GLU A 125 -23.20 -22.90 -21.60
N LYS A 126 -22.71 -21.67 -21.72
CA LYS A 126 -21.48 -21.19 -21.09
C LYS A 126 -21.72 -19.94 -20.26
N PRO A 127 -20.97 -19.78 -19.14
CA PRO A 127 -20.98 -18.51 -18.44
C PRO A 127 -20.37 -17.40 -19.31
N ARG A 128 -20.78 -16.17 -19.07
CA ARG A 128 -20.04 -15.02 -19.57
C ARG A 128 -18.69 -14.97 -18.86
N MET A 129 -17.63 -14.89 -19.63
CA MET A 129 -16.27 -14.86 -19.07
C MET A 129 -15.80 -13.42 -18.85
N ILE A 130 -15.36 -13.12 -17.64
CA ILE A 130 -14.55 -11.93 -17.34
C ILE A 130 -13.26 -12.43 -16.71
N CYS A 131 -12.12 -12.02 -17.24
CA CYS A 131 -10.80 -12.43 -16.73
C CYS A 131 -10.02 -11.20 -16.27
N ALA A 132 -9.19 -11.35 -15.28
CA ALA A 132 -8.28 -10.28 -14.84
C ALA A 132 -6.84 -10.79 -14.69
N SER A 133 -5.88 -9.92 -14.99
CA SER A 133 -4.47 -10.19 -14.72
C SER A 133 -3.70 -8.91 -14.38
N ALA A 134 -2.72 -9.05 -13.48
CA ALA A 134 -1.82 -7.98 -13.10
C ALA A 134 -0.50 -8.00 -13.86
N ASP A 135 -0.05 -9.18 -14.28
CA ASP A 135 1.28 -9.42 -14.80
C ASP A 135 1.21 -10.07 -16.19
N ARG A 136 1.94 -9.50 -17.14
CA ARG A 136 2.11 -10.05 -18.49
C ARG A 136 3.35 -10.95 -18.60
N SER A 137 4.22 -10.99 -17.60
CA SER A 137 5.47 -11.74 -17.66
C SER A 137 5.26 -13.26 -17.75
N VAL A 138 4.12 -13.76 -17.29
CA VAL A 138 3.72 -15.18 -17.34
C VAL A 138 2.84 -15.53 -18.55
N GLU A 139 2.56 -14.58 -19.44
CA GLU A 139 1.76 -14.79 -20.66
C GLU A 139 2.38 -15.87 -21.58
N HIS A 140 3.71 -16.00 -21.57
CA HIS A 140 4.44 -16.98 -22.36
C HIS A 140 4.19 -18.45 -21.96
N THR A 141 3.73 -18.69 -20.74
CA THR A 141 3.37 -20.02 -20.24
C THR A 141 1.90 -20.37 -20.43
N PHE A 142 1.12 -19.43 -20.90
CA PHE A 142 -0.31 -19.58 -21.14
C PHE A 142 -0.57 -20.11 -22.54
N ARG A 143 -1.53 -21.01 -22.68
CA ARG A 143 -1.89 -21.60 -23.99
C ARG A 143 -2.43 -20.53 -24.93
N GLN A 144 -1.88 -20.44 -26.14
CA GLN A 144 -2.28 -19.43 -27.13
C GLN A 144 -3.73 -19.60 -27.59
N ASP A 145 -4.21 -20.82 -27.73
CA ASP A 145 -5.59 -21.11 -28.13
C ASP A 145 -6.60 -20.59 -27.09
N LEU A 146 -6.34 -20.80 -25.81
CA LEU A 146 -7.16 -20.26 -24.74
C LEU A 146 -7.02 -18.74 -24.63
N PHE A 147 -5.81 -18.20 -24.82
CA PHE A 147 -5.56 -16.75 -24.81
C PHE A 147 -6.46 -16.03 -25.83
N TYR A 148 -6.45 -16.45 -27.10
CA TYR A 148 -7.26 -15.81 -28.13
C TYR A 148 -8.76 -15.92 -27.86
N ARG A 149 -9.19 -16.94 -27.13
CA ARG A 149 -10.59 -17.12 -26.77
C ARG A 149 -11.04 -16.21 -25.62
N LEU A 150 -10.14 -15.89 -24.68
CA LEU A 150 -10.43 -15.04 -23.53
C LEU A 150 -10.12 -13.56 -23.80
N ASN A 151 -9.21 -13.26 -24.71
CA ASN A 151 -8.73 -11.90 -25.01
C ASN A 151 -9.46 -11.31 -26.25
N ILE A 152 -10.80 -11.21 -26.17
CA ILE A 152 -11.60 -10.59 -27.25
C ILE A 152 -11.81 -9.11 -26.97
N LEU A 153 -12.27 -8.76 -25.77
CA LEU A 153 -12.44 -7.38 -25.34
C LEU A 153 -11.42 -7.08 -24.25
N THR A 154 -10.43 -6.24 -24.55
CA THR A 154 -9.36 -5.89 -23.60
C THR A 154 -9.62 -4.54 -22.96
N LEU A 155 -9.65 -4.49 -21.62
CA LEU A 155 -9.73 -3.29 -20.81
C LEU A 155 -8.45 -3.11 -20.00
N THR A 156 -7.70 -2.04 -20.24
CA THR A 156 -6.53 -1.71 -19.43
C THR A 156 -6.89 -0.63 -18.41
N LEU A 157 -6.64 -0.91 -17.13
CA LEU A 157 -6.86 0.05 -16.04
C LEU A 157 -5.61 0.88 -15.78
N PRO A 158 -5.75 2.21 -15.66
CA PRO A 158 -4.62 3.08 -15.35
C PRO A 158 -4.12 2.86 -13.92
N GLU A 159 -2.81 3.03 -13.74
CA GLU A 159 -2.19 3.06 -12.41
C GLU A 159 -2.58 4.35 -11.67
N LEU A 160 -2.48 4.34 -10.34
CA LEU A 160 -2.75 5.54 -9.55
C LEU A 160 -1.74 6.65 -9.85
N SER A 161 -0.51 6.29 -10.20
CA SER A 161 0.54 7.21 -10.67
C SER A 161 0.18 8.00 -11.93
N GLU A 162 -0.68 7.44 -12.79
CA GLU A 162 -1.18 8.05 -14.03
C GLU A 162 -2.43 8.92 -13.81
N ARG A 163 -3.04 8.83 -12.61
CA ARG A 163 -4.24 9.58 -12.22
C ARG A 163 -4.14 10.20 -10.83
N LYS A 164 -3.01 10.86 -10.56
CA LYS A 164 -2.72 11.46 -9.24
C LYS A 164 -3.76 12.44 -8.77
N SER A 165 -4.46 13.12 -9.69
CA SER A 165 -5.58 14.01 -9.35
C SER A 165 -6.75 13.29 -8.67
N ASP A 166 -6.85 11.96 -8.74
CA ASP A 166 -7.87 11.18 -8.05
C ASP A 166 -7.47 10.86 -6.59
N ILE A 167 -6.20 11.09 -6.18
CA ILE A 167 -5.72 10.78 -4.83
C ILE A 167 -6.51 11.51 -3.75
N PRO A 168 -6.76 12.84 -3.84
CA PRO A 168 -7.56 13.54 -2.84
C PRO A 168 -8.97 12.98 -2.72
N LEU A 169 -9.64 12.75 -3.85
CA LEU A 169 -11.00 12.23 -3.91
C LEU A 169 -11.11 10.82 -3.30
N LEU A 170 -10.17 9.93 -3.66
CA LEU A 170 -10.11 8.57 -3.11
C LEU A 170 -9.80 8.58 -1.60
N THR A 171 -8.87 9.43 -1.17
CA THR A 171 -8.52 9.55 0.26
C THR A 171 -9.72 10.01 1.08
N GLN A 172 -10.43 11.04 0.64
CA GLN A 172 -11.65 11.52 1.30
C GLN A 172 -12.71 10.43 1.37
N HIS A 173 -12.92 9.70 0.28
CA HIS A 173 -13.87 8.59 0.25
C HIS A 173 -13.52 7.48 1.26
N PHE A 174 -12.25 7.07 1.36
CA PHE A 174 -11.84 6.02 2.28
C PHE A 174 -12.00 6.47 3.74
N LEU A 175 -11.66 7.71 4.04
CA LEU A 175 -11.81 8.26 5.39
C LEU A 175 -13.27 8.44 5.78
N SER A 176 -14.15 8.86 4.87
CA SER A 176 -15.59 8.96 5.17
C SER A 176 -16.22 7.60 5.50
N ASN A 177 -15.66 6.51 4.96
CA ASN A 177 -16.10 5.15 5.25
C ASN A 177 -15.49 4.56 6.54
N SER A 178 -14.58 5.26 7.22
CA SER A 178 -13.98 4.79 8.49
C SER A 178 -14.93 4.88 9.69
N GLY A 179 -16.11 5.49 9.54
CA GLY A 179 -17.08 5.71 10.63
C GLY A 179 -16.73 6.89 11.55
N GLN A 180 -15.65 7.64 11.25
CA GLN A 180 -15.22 8.80 12.00
C GLN A 180 -15.39 10.08 11.14
N GLN A 181 -15.75 11.19 11.78
CA GLN A 181 -15.75 12.49 11.11
C GLN A 181 -14.33 13.09 11.18
N LEU A 182 -13.51 12.76 10.17
CA LEU A 182 -12.14 13.24 10.06
C LEU A 182 -12.01 14.31 8.98
N LEU A 183 -11.38 15.41 9.33
CA LEU A 183 -10.94 16.44 8.38
C LEU A 183 -9.51 16.11 7.91
N ILE A 184 -9.13 16.58 6.74
CA ILE A 184 -7.78 16.41 6.20
C ILE A 184 -7.17 17.81 6.05
N ASP A 185 -6.01 18.01 6.66
CA ASP A 185 -5.23 19.22 6.41
C ASP A 185 -4.77 19.25 4.94
N PRO A 186 -4.94 20.34 4.20
CA PRO A 186 -4.55 20.42 2.79
C PRO A 186 -3.08 20.07 2.52
N SER A 187 -2.19 20.26 3.50
CA SER A 187 -0.76 19.91 3.39
C SER A 187 -0.47 18.41 3.28
N VAL A 188 -1.45 17.54 3.57
CA VAL A 188 -1.36 16.09 3.42
C VAL A 188 -1.31 15.68 1.94
N PHE A 189 -2.11 16.31 1.08
CA PHE A 189 -2.25 15.90 -0.32
C PHE A 189 -0.96 16.00 -1.14
N PRO A 190 -0.17 17.10 -1.06
CA PRO A 190 1.11 17.16 -1.78
C PRO A 190 2.09 16.04 -1.41
N VAL A 191 1.99 15.51 -0.19
CA VAL A 191 2.82 14.39 0.26
C VAL A 191 2.34 13.09 -0.35
N LEU A 192 1.03 12.84 -0.33
CA LEU A 192 0.43 11.66 -0.96
C LEU A 192 0.71 11.62 -2.46
N GLU A 193 0.58 12.76 -3.17
CA GLU A 193 0.82 12.85 -4.62
C GLU A 193 2.28 12.61 -5.03
N LYS A 194 3.24 12.86 -4.14
CA LYS A 194 4.67 12.55 -4.37
C LYS A 194 4.98 11.07 -4.23
N HIS A 195 4.19 10.33 -3.49
CA HIS A 195 4.40 8.89 -3.29
C HIS A 195 4.03 8.10 -4.55
N ALA A 196 4.78 7.03 -4.84
CA ALA A 196 4.61 6.26 -6.08
C ALA A 196 3.36 5.36 -6.06
N PHE A 197 2.90 4.94 -4.87
CA PHE A 197 1.80 3.98 -4.68
C PHE A 197 1.94 2.73 -5.57
N GLU A 198 3.01 1.95 -5.37
CA GLU A 198 3.24 0.70 -6.12
C GLU A 198 2.07 -0.28 -5.98
N GLY A 199 1.40 -0.29 -4.82
CA GLY A 199 0.17 -1.03 -4.56
C GLY A 199 -1.12 -0.31 -4.99
N ASN A 200 -1.00 0.81 -5.72
CA ASN A 200 -2.11 1.57 -6.29
C ASN A 200 -3.19 1.96 -5.25
N VAL A 201 -4.46 1.83 -5.61
CA VAL A 201 -5.60 2.20 -4.73
C VAL A 201 -5.66 1.35 -3.47
N ARG A 202 -5.17 0.10 -3.51
CA ARG A 202 -5.10 -0.75 -2.30
C ARG A 202 -4.12 -0.18 -1.27
N GLU A 203 -2.97 0.31 -1.72
CA GLU A 203 -1.98 0.94 -0.84
C GLU A 203 -2.50 2.28 -0.30
N LEU A 204 -3.14 3.10 -1.14
CA LEU A 204 -3.76 4.35 -0.70
C LEU A 204 -4.86 4.09 0.34
N LYS A 205 -5.69 3.05 0.14
CA LYS A 205 -6.69 2.65 1.13
C LYS A 205 -6.06 2.25 2.46
N ASN A 206 -5.00 1.43 2.44
CA ASN A 206 -4.28 1.06 3.65
C ASN A 206 -3.68 2.30 4.36
N ALA A 207 -3.19 3.27 3.59
CA ALA A 207 -2.71 4.53 4.14
C ALA A 207 -3.85 5.35 4.79
N ALA A 208 -5.02 5.39 4.18
CA ALA A 208 -6.20 6.05 4.75
C ALA A 208 -6.68 5.36 6.04
N ASP A 209 -6.73 4.02 6.05
CA ASP A 209 -7.10 3.24 7.24
C ASP A 209 -6.09 3.48 8.39
N TYR A 210 -4.78 3.56 8.07
CA TYR A 210 -3.74 3.92 9.04
C TYR A 210 -3.96 5.33 9.60
N MET A 211 -4.15 6.34 8.72
CA MET A 211 -4.40 7.72 9.14
C MET A 211 -5.63 7.84 10.05
N ALA A 212 -6.72 7.15 9.70
CA ALA A 212 -7.93 7.12 10.52
C ALA A 212 -7.69 6.52 11.91
N THR A 213 -6.78 5.54 12.01
CA THR A 213 -6.47 4.86 13.27
C THR A 213 -5.58 5.69 14.20
N VAL A 214 -4.59 6.41 13.65
CA VAL A 214 -3.60 7.15 14.45
C VAL A 214 -4.00 8.58 14.76
N SER A 215 -4.93 9.15 13.98
CA SER A 215 -5.41 10.52 14.19
C SER A 215 -6.20 10.63 15.48
N SER A 216 -5.69 11.38 16.45
CA SER A 216 -6.31 11.59 17.77
C SER A 216 -7.07 12.92 17.89
N GLY A 217 -7.08 13.77 16.86
CA GLY A 217 -7.55 15.14 16.96
C GLY A 217 -8.64 15.57 15.97
N GLY A 218 -9.29 14.66 15.25
CA GLY A 218 -10.34 15.00 14.27
C GLY A 218 -9.84 15.60 12.96
N THR A 219 -8.57 16.08 12.90
CA THR A 219 -7.94 16.61 11.68
C THR A 219 -6.64 15.84 11.42
N ILE A 220 -6.57 15.17 10.28
CA ILE A 220 -5.39 14.44 9.82
C ILE A 220 -4.31 15.42 9.37
N GLN A 221 -3.11 15.28 9.93
CA GLN A 221 -1.94 16.09 9.65
C GLN A 221 -0.86 15.27 8.91
N PRO A 222 0.14 15.90 8.28
CA PRO A 222 1.23 15.18 7.61
C PRO A 222 1.99 14.17 8.50
N TYR A 223 2.03 14.40 9.80
CA TYR A 223 2.65 13.48 10.76
C TYR A 223 1.80 12.22 11.05
N ASP A 224 0.51 12.21 10.67
CA ASP A 224 -0.37 11.05 10.78
C ASP A 224 -0.25 10.10 9.57
N LEU A 225 0.48 10.50 8.54
CA LEU A 225 0.76 9.65 7.40
C LEU A 225 1.59 8.42 7.80
N PRO A 226 1.46 7.28 7.12
CA PRO A 226 2.34 6.14 7.34
C PRO A 226 3.83 6.51 7.19
N PRO A 227 4.73 5.95 8.00
CA PRO A 227 6.17 6.29 7.97
C PRO A 227 6.82 6.13 6.59
N TYR A 228 6.38 5.16 5.80
CA TYR A 228 6.92 4.91 4.45
C TYR A 228 6.50 5.98 3.42
N ILE A 229 5.39 6.69 3.68
CA ILE A 229 4.93 7.84 2.86
C ILE A 229 5.62 9.13 3.35
N ARG A 230 5.72 9.31 4.67
CA ARG A 230 6.40 10.49 5.25
C ARG A 230 7.85 10.63 4.81
N GLY A 231 8.58 9.52 4.64
CA GLY A 231 9.97 9.52 4.17
C GLY A 231 10.16 10.15 2.78
N THR A 232 9.09 10.41 2.03
CA THR A 232 9.12 11.15 0.77
C THR A 232 9.13 12.67 0.95
N ILE A 233 8.84 13.20 2.15
CA ILE A 233 8.88 14.63 2.48
C ILE A 233 10.33 15.11 2.60
N ASP A 234 11.21 14.29 3.19
CA ASP A 234 12.64 14.57 3.34
C ASP A 234 13.39 14.21 2.05
N GLY A 235 13.11 14.94 0.98
CA GLY A 235 13.71 14.73 -0.33
C GLY A 235 15.25 14.76 -0.29
N LYS A 236 15.87 13.62 -0.49
CA LYS A 236 17.29 13.25 -0.58
C LYS A 236 17.85 12.58 0.68
N THR A 237 17.48 11.34 0.92
CA THR A 237 18.44 10.38 1.47
C THR A 237 18.02 8.95 1.16
N SER A 238 18.77 8.37 0.21
CA SER A 238 19.17 6.95 0.12
C SER A 238 18.64 6.02 1.22
N LYS A 239 18.12 4.88 0.77
CA LYS A 239 18.05 3.58 1.45
C LYS A 239 19.06 3.43 2.61
N LYS A 240 18.70 3.93 3.81
CA LYS A 240 19.23 3.46 5.08
C LYS A 240 18.01 3.26 5.97
N LYS A 241 17.72 1.99 6.30
CA LYS A 241 16.80 1.62 7.38
C LYS A 241 17.03 2.58 8.54
N ALA A 242 16.01 3.38 8.91
CA ALA A 242 16.05 4.11 10.16
C ALA A 242 16.18 3.04 11.26
N LYS A 243 17.37 2.92 11.80
CA LYS A 243 17.65 2.02 12.93
C LYS A 243 16.84 2.60 14.08
N LEU A 244 15.77 1.92 14.49
CA LEU A 244 15.09 2.24 15.74
C LEU A 244 16.14 2.23 16.86
N LEU A 245 16.26 3.37 17.56
CA LEU A 245 17.15 3.46 18.70
C LEU A 245 16.69 2.48 19.77
N THR A 246 17.59 1.63 20.21
CA THR A 246 17.32 0.74 21.34
C THR A 246 17.11 1.57 22.61
N LEU A 247 16.44 1.01 23.62
CA LEU A 247 16.28 1.68 24.93
C LEU A 247 17.64 2.11 25.50
N MET A 248 18.68 1.30 25.32
CA MET A 248 20.04 1.61 25.75
C MET A 248 20.62 2.79 24.96
N GLU A 249 20.48 2.85 23.66
CA GLU A 249 20.92 4.00 22.86
C GLU A 249 20.17 5.29 23.21
N LYS A 250 18.86 5.21 23.51
CA LYS A 250 18.08 6.38 23.98
C LYS A 250 18.61 6.91 25.33
N ALA A 251 18.90 6.03 26.26
CA ALA A 251 19.48 6.39 27.54
C ALA A 251 20.88 7.05 27.41
N GLU A 252 21.73 6.53 26.53
CA GLU A 252 23.04 7.11 26.23
C GLU A 252 22.93 8.50 25.59
N PHE A 253 22.01 8.70 24.64
CA PHE A 253 21.77 10.02 24.00
C PHE A 253 21.21 11.02 25.00
N LEU A 254 20.24 10.61 25.82
CA LEU A 254 19.68 11.47 26.86
C LEU A 254 20.78 11.93 27.83
N PHE A 255 21.59 11.01 28.32
CA PHE A 255 22.71 11.32 29.23
C PHE A 255 23.69 12.32 28.58
N ILE A 256 24.11 12.10 27.34
CA ILE A 256 25.06 12.95 26.64
C ILE A 256 24.49 14.36 26.46
N LEU A 257 23.22 14.49 26.00
CA LEU A 257 22.58 15.78 25.80
C LEU A 257 22.37 16.56 27.09
N GLU A 258 21.96 15.90 28.19
CA GLU A 258 21.82 16.52 29.50
C GLU A 258 23.16 16.98 30.05
N THR A 259 24.22 16.17 29.89
CA THR A 259 25.59 16.55 30.29
C THR A 259 26.08 17.77 29.51
N ILE A 260 25.85 17.82 28.19
CA ILE A 260 26.20 18.98 27.35
C ILE A 260 25.42 20.24 27.81
N LYS A 261 24.12 20.10 28.08
CA LYS A 261 23.29 21.18 28.58
C LYS A 261 23.86 21.77 29.87
N VAL A 262 24.11 20.96 30.86
CA VAL A 262 24.67 21.39 32.17
C VAL A 262 26.04 22.05 32.02
N LEU A 263 26.93 21.50 31.19
CA LEU A 263 28.24 22.10 30.93
C LEU A 263 28.15 23.44 30.23
N ASN A 264 27.24 23.55 29.23
CA ASN A 264 27.02 24.81 28.51
C ASN A 264 26.43 25.89 29.40
N GLU A 265 25.51 25.57 30.35
CA GLU A 265 24.95 26.47 31.35
C GLU A 265 26.03 26.99 32.33
N LYS A 266 27.02 26.17 32.64
CA LYS A 266 28.17 26.54 33.50
C LYS A 266 29.29 27.26 32.75
N GLY A 267 29.18 27.42 31.42
CA GLY A 267 30.22 27.99 30.58
C GLY A 267 31.46 27.08 30.40
N GLU A 268 31.31 25.80 30.72
CA GLU A 268 32.38 24.80 30.60
C GLU A 268 32.35 24.13 29.21
N PRO A 269 33.53 23.78 28.64
CA PRO A 269 33.60 23.15 27.34
C PRO A 269 33.15 21.69 27.39
N ALA A 270 32.07 21.33 26.73
CA ALA A 270 31.59 19.96 26.61
C ALA A 270 32.47 19.17 25.61
N SER A 271 33.57 18.61 26.07
CA SER A 271 34.43 17.73 25.27
C SER A 271 34.07 16.26 25.45
N ARG A 272 34.41 15.41 24.47
CA ARG A 272 34.22 13.95 24.52
C ARG A 272 34.84 13.31 25.79
N ARG A 273 35.96 13.86 26.26
CA ARG A 273 36.68 13.36 27.44
C ARG A 273 35.88 13.70 28.71
N ILE A 274 35.43 14.93 28.84
CA ILE A 274 34.66 15.39 30.01
C ILE A 274 33.34 14.62 30.09
N ILE A 275 32.61 14.46 28.95
CA ILE A 275 31.36 13.69 28.90
C ILE A 275 31.62 12.21 29.32
N SER A 276 32.70 11.60 28.81
CA SER A 276 33.11 10.25 29.23
C SER A 276 33.42 10.14 30.70
N GLU A 277 34.11 11.12 31.28
CA GLU A 277 34.43 11.15 32.73
C GLU A 277 33.16 11.25 33.58
N HIS A 278 32.18 12.07 33.18
CA HIS A 278 30.88 12.14 33.85
C HIS A 278 30.09 10.85 33.79
N SER A 279 30.26 10.05 32.75
CA SER A 279 29.55 8.77 32.59
C SER A 279 30.07 7.66 33.51
N LYS A 280 31.28 7.78 34.04
CA LYS A 280 31.88 6.73 34.91
C LYS A 280 31.11 6.50 36.20
N ASN A 281 30.37 7.49 36.67
CA ASN A 281 29.58 7.43 37.90
C ASN A 281 28.10 7.03 37.62
N THR A 282 27.78 6.62 36.42
CA THR A 282 26.41 6.19 36.01
C THR A 282 26.39 4.71 35.66
N GLN A 283 25.21 4.11 35.63
CA GLN A 283 25.04 2.69 35.27
C GLN A 283 25.49 2.37 33.83
N ASN A 284 25.63 3.39 32.97
CA ASN A 284 26.06 3.26 31.57
C ASN A 284 27.36 4.03 31.33
N SER A 285 28.51 3.48 31.79
CA SER A 285 29.83 4.06 31.52
C SER A 285 30.15 4.07 30.02
N LEU A 286 30.44 5.24 29.46
CA LEU A 286 30.77 5.44 28.04
C LEU A 286 32.25 5.73 27.84
N THR A 287 32.92 5.01 26.96
CA THR A 287 34.29 5.32 26.54
C THR A 287 34.35 6.61 25.69
N PRO A 288 35.48 7.33 25.63
CA PRO A 288 35.61 8.50 24.77
C PRO A 288 35.31 8.24 23.28
N GLN A 289 35.52 7.00 22.82
CA GLN A 289 35.26 6.59 21.46
C GLN A 289 33.75 6.39 21.20
N GLN A 290 33.02 5.82 22.15
CA GLN A 290 31.57 5.72 22.13
C GLN A 290 30.90 7.10 22.17
N VAL A 291 31.36 7.98 23.06
CA VAL A 291 30.89 9.38 23.12
C VAL A 291 31.10 10.07 21.78
N ARG A 292 32.27 9.90 21.12
CA ARG A 292 32.54 10.46 19.81
C ARG A 292 31.49 9.97 18.77
N SER A 293 31.27 8.67 18.68
CA SER A 293 30.30 8.09 17.74
C SER A 293 28.88 8.62 17.98
N ARG A 294 28.47 8.80 19.24
CA ARG A 294 27.17 9.37 19.59
C ARG A 294 27.08 10.86 19.28
N LEU A 295 28.13 11.63 19.52
CA LEU A 295 28.22 13.05 19.17
C LEU A 295 28.18 13.26 17.64
N ASP A 296 28.82 12.38 16.85
CA ASP A 296 28.77 12.42 15.39
C ASP A 296 27.34 12.16 14.88
N TYR A 297 26.59 11.28 15.54
CA TYR A 297 25.19 11.05 15.24
C TYR A 297 24.31 12.26 15.60
N LEU A 298 24.49 12.84 16.80
CA LEU A 298 23.71 13.99 17.28
C LEU A 298 23.97 15.25 16.43
N GLU A 299 25.23 15.48 16.01
CA GLU A 299 25.58 16.56 15.09
C GLU A 299 24.95 16.39 13.72
N LYS A 300 24.94 15.17 13.18
CA LYS A 300 24.29 14.85 11.89
C LYS A 300 22.78 15.06 11.91
N LYS A 301 22.19 15.09 13.11
CA LYS A 301 20.77 15.34 13.36
C LYS A 301 20.48 16.77 13.81
N ASP A 302 21.49 17.65 13.77
CA ASP A 302 21.41 19.05 14.20
C ASP A 302 21.02 19.25 15.68
N TYR A 303 21.14 18.22 16.52
CA TYR A 303 20.86 18.32 17.95
C TYR A 303 22.02 18.96 18.73
N VAL A 304 23.23 18.93 18.20
CA VAL A 304 24.41 19.59 18.75
C VAL A 304 25.26 20.20 17.64
N THR A 305 26.02 21.25 17.96
CA THR A 305 27.03 21.85 17.08
C THR A 305 28.41 21.67 17.70
N LYS A 306 29.39 21.20 16.91
CA LYS A 306 30.79 21.07 17.34
C LYS A 306 31.58 22.32 16.91
N SER A 307 32.20 22.99 17.89
CA SER A 307 33.11 24.11 17.61
C SER A 307 34.54 23.62 17.39
N ARG A 308 35.24 24.17 16.41
CA ARG A 308 36.66 23.93 16.23
C ARG A 308 37.44 24.69 17.36
N GLY A 309 38.21 23.98 18.20
CA GLY A 309 39.02 24.57 19.27
C GLY A 309 38.50 24.33 20.69
N ARG A 310 38.80 25.24 21.63
CA ARG A 310 38.52 25.06 23.06
C ARG A 310 37.05 25.22 23.49
N ALA A 311 36.17 25.65 22.59
CA ALA A 311 34.78 25.95 22.94
C ALA A 311 33.87 24.70 23.14
N GLY A 312 34.31 23.50 22.71
CA GLY A 312 33.56 22.24 22.91
C GLY A 312 32.30 22.11 22.06
N THR A 313 31.41 21.21 22.48
CA THR A 313 30.12 20.93 21.82
C THR A 313 29.03 21.77 22.47
N LYS A 314 28.14 22.38 21.65
CA LYS A 314 26.97 23.14 22.13
C LYS A 314 25.70 22.44 21.74
N ILE A 315 24.71 22.47 22.65
CA ILE A 315 23.35 21.96 22.35
C ILE A 315 22.56 22.98 21.54
N THR A 316 21.76 22.51 20.58
CA THR A 316 20.86 23.35 19.77
C THR A 316 19.47 23.40 20.38
N PHE A 317 18.59 24.23 19.81
CA PHE A 317 17.17 24.27 20.19
C PHE A 317 16.50 22.92 19.92
N GLU A 318 16.78 22.30 18.77
CA GLU A 318 16.31 20.96 18.39
C GLU A 318 16.82 19.88 19.36
N GLY A 319 18.05 20.03 19.85
CA GLY A 319 18.64 19.14 20.87
C GLY A 319 17.91 19.22 22.21
N LEU A 320 17.47 20.41 22.62
CA LEU A 320 16.66 20.60 23.84
C LEU A 320 15.28 19.95 23.70
N SER A 321 14.62 20.12 22.56
CA SER A 321 13.33 19.48 22.25
C SER A 321 13.45 17.96 22.20
N PHE A 322 14.58 17.44 21.70
CA PHE A 322 14.84 15.99 21.66
C PHE A 322 15.04 15.38 23.05
N ILE A 323 15.62 16.11 24.01
CA ILE A 323 15.68 15.67 25.42
C ILE A 323 14.29 15.39 25.97
N GLU A 324 13.32 16.28 25.75
CA GLU A 324 11.94 16.11 26.21
C GLU A 324 11.26 14.90 25.55
N THR A 325 11.51 14.72 24.25
CA THR A 325 11.00 13.57 23.52
C THR A 325 11.54 12.24 24.07
N LEU A 326 12.85 12.18 24.37
CA LEU A 326 13.48 10.99 24.94
C LEU A 326 12.95 10.68 26.35
N LYS A 327 12.72 11.70 27.19
CA LYS A 327 12.13 11.52 28.52
C LYS A 327 10.73 10.94 28.46
N ASN A 328 9.88 11.46 27.57
CA ASN A 328 8.50 10.98 27.41
C ASN A 328 8.41 9.55 26.81
N GLN A 329 9.46 9.08 26.15
CA GLN A 329 9.54 7.71 25.57
C GLN A 329 10.15 6.67 26.52
N MET A 330 10.66 7.10 27.66
CA MET A 330 11.32 6.23 28.67
C MET A 330 10.48 6.08 29.94
N ILE A 331 9.36 6.79 30.05
CA ILE A 331 8.30 6.59 31.04
C ILE A 331 7.28 5.61 30.47
#